data_1ee61c473a8d22ed4eb5f293f51746fe
#
_entry.id   1ee61c473a8d22ed4eb5f293f51746fe
#
_cell.length_a   1.000
_cell.length_b   1.000
_cell.length_c   1.000
_cell.angle_alpha   90.00
_cell.angle_beta   90.00
_cell.angle_gamma   90.00
#
_symmetry.space_group_name_H-M   'P 1'
#
loop_
_entity.id
_entity.type
_entity.pdbx_description
1 polymer ?
#
loop_
_entity_poly.entity_id
_entity_poly.type
_entity_poly.pdbx_seq_one_letter_code
_entity_poly.pdbx_strand_id
1 'polypeptide(L)'
;MTKYLQTFAMVCAFALASTAIARTQEKSTTPPVVRIPVVQQTPPPVTPLRVQVVIARYQGEKKLSSMPYTLTMNAGGHANIRMGTKIPIMMLAMTNVPKDAPGGPIQYQDVGTNIDCSTTEVEGGRYALTISVDDSSVYPDDQAGTAKGNPSFRSFRAGNTMVLKNGETGQFTSATDKVTGETVRVDVTLTVVK
;
A
#
# COMPACT_ATOMS: atom_id res chain seq x y z
N MET A 1 -15.80 54.80 -25.74
CA MET A 1 -15.12 55.82 -24.94
C MET A 1 -13.69 55.35 -24.80
N THR A 2 -12.81 55.83 -25.67
CA THR A 2 -11.82 56.86 -25.52
C THR A 2 -10.56 56.32 -24.86
N LYS A 3 -9.49 56.04 -25.76
CA LYS A 3 -8.21 56.76 -25.89
C LYS A 3 -7.23 56.56 -24.76
N TYR A 4 -5.97 56.22 -25.01
CA TYR A 4 -4.78 56.84 -25.61
C TYR A 4 -3.69 55.74 -25.77
N LEU A 5 -3.13 55.40 -26.82
CA LEU A 5 -2.13 55.89 -27.79
C LEU A 5 -1.13 56.91 -27.20
N GLN A 6 0.14 56.46 -27.04
CA GLN A 6 1.30 57.35 -27.32
C GLN A 6 2.61 56.53 -27.45
N THR A 7 3.07 56.56 -28.63
CA THR A 7 4.40 56.40 -29.21
C THR A 7 5.49 57.18 -28.46
N PHE A 8 6.70 56.57 -28.30
CA PHE A 8 7.94 57.34 -28.31
C PHE A 8 9.07 56.51 -28.95
N ALA A 9 9.40 56.92 -30.17
CA ALA A 9 10.62 56.56 -30.88
C ALA A 9 11.74 57.48 -30.39
N MET A 10 12.92 56.93 -30.08
CA MET A 10 14.14 57.72 -30.02
C MET A 10 15.31 56.93 -30.59
N VAL A 11 15.68 57.38 -31.79
CA VAL A 11 16.89 57.04 -32.53
C VAL A 11 18.07 57.74 -31.86
N CYS A 12 19.14 56.99 -31.54
CA CYS A 12 20.48 57.58 -31.41
C CYS A 12 21.53 56.62 -31.99
N ALA A 13 22.03 57.02 -33.12
CA ALA A 13 23.23 56.49 -33.75
C ALA A 13 24.46 57.00 -33.02
N PHE A 14 25.42 56.15 -32.66
CA PHE A 14 26.80 56.58 -32.38
C PHE A 14 27.80 55.49 -32.76
N ALA A 15 28.57 55.91 -33.73
CA ALA A 15 29.97 55.65 -34.09
C ALA A 15 30.72 54.40 -33.63
N LEU A 16 31.25 53.72 -34.68
CA LEU A 16 32.33 52.72 -34.63
C LEU A 16 33.62 53.33 -34.04
N ALA A 17 34.15 52.68 -33.00
CA ALA A 17 35.56 52.80 -32.65
C ALA A 17 36.11 51.37 -32.49
N SER A 18 36.87 50.93 -33.43
CA SER A 18 37.60 49.67 -33.46
C SER A 18 38.80 49.77 -32.52
N THR A 19 38.77 49.19 -31.35
CA THR A 19 39.96 48.94 -30.55
C THR A 19 40.27 47.45 -30.56
N ALA A 20 41.38 47.10 -31.19
CA ALA A 20 41.98 45.79 -31.21
C ALA A 20 42.48 45.49 -29.77
N ILE A 21 41.77 44.64 -29.05
CA ILE A 21 42.26 44.10 -27.77
C ILE A 21 43.01 42.82 -28.09
N ALA A 22 44.33 42.85 -27.88
CA ALA A 22 45.18 41.70 -27.90
C ALA A 22 44.68 40.68 -26.83
N ARG A 23 44.20 39.52 -27.29
CA ARG A 23 43.86 38.38 -26.38
C ARG A 23 45.16 37.77 -25.90
N THR A 24 45.54 38.12 -24.67
CA THR A 24 46.50 37.34 -23.91
C THR A 24 45.82 36.00 -23.59
N GLN A 25 46.32 34.93 -24.18
CA GLN A 25 45.90 33.57 -23.82
C GLN A 25 46.37 33.26 -22.37
N GLU A 26 45.48 33.44 -21.45
CA GLU A 26 45.67 32.98 -20.07
C GLU A 26 45.61 31.44 -20.09
N LYS A 27 46.80 30.84 -19.86
CA LYS A 27 46.97 29.40 -19.75
C LYS A 27 46.15 28.93 -18.53
N SER A 28 44.93 28.43 -18.78
CA SER A 28 44.09 27.85 -17.75
C SER A 28 44.79 26.65 -17.14
N THR A 29 45.41 26.87 -16.00
CA THR A 29 45.95 25.82 -15.16
C THR A 29 44.78 25.23 -14.42
N THR A 30 44.15 24.21 -14.99
CA THR A 30 43.11 23.42 -14.29
C THR A 30 43.76 22.79 -13.07
N PRO A 31 43.27 23.09 -11.85
CA PRO A 31 43.82 22.44 -10.66
C PRO A 31 43.60 20.90 -10.76
N PRO A 32 44.54 20.09 -10.29
CA PRO A 32 44.35 18.63 -10.33
C PRO A 32 43.07 18.23 -9.59
N VAL A 33 42.14 17.64 -10.32
CA VAL A 33 40.93 17.04 -9.72
C VAL A 33 41.40 15.92 -8.81
N VAL A 34 41.42 16.20 -7.50
CA VAL A 34 41.61 15.17 -6.48
C VAL A 34 40.42 14.23 -6.58
N ARG A 35 40.60 13.11 -7.26
CA ARG A 35 39.61 12.02 -7.25
C ARG A 35 39.62 11.42 -5.85
N ILE A 36 38.70 11.85 -4.99
CA ILE A 36 38.40 11.15 -3.74
C ILE A 36 37.96 9.75 -4.14
N PRO A 37 38.63 8.68 -3.69
CA PRO A 37 38.17 7.32 -3.98
C PRO A 37 36.74 7.20 -3.41
N VAL A 38 35.78 6.96 -4.31
CA VAL A 38 34.41 6.60 -3.89
C VAL A 38 34.56 5.24 -3.20
N VAL A 39 34.53 5.26 -1.87
CA VAL A 39 34.43 4.03 -1.07
C VAL A 39 33.13 3.38 -1.52
N GLN A 40 33.22 2.32 -2.33
CA GLN A 40 32.07 1.47 -2.63
C GLN A 40 31.63 0.88 -1.29
N GLN A 41 30.60 1.49 -0.70
CA GLN A 41 29.93 0.91 0.45
C GLN A 41 29.28 -0.38 -0.02
N THR A 42 29.84 -1.51 0.38
CA THR A 42 29.18 -2.80 0.21
C THR A 42 27.81 -2.71 0.86
N PRO A 43 26.73 -3.01 0.13
CA PRO A 43 25.38 -2.95 0.72
C PRO A 43 25.36 -3.81 1.99
N PRO A 44 24.70 -3.38 3.06
CA PRO A 44 24.59 -4.19 4.27
C PRO A 44 23.96 -5.55 3.93
N PRO A 45 24.37 -6.63 4.60
CA PRO A 45 23.83 -7.96 4.36
C PRO A 45 22.33 -7.93 4.60
N VAL A 46 21.56 -8.38 3.60
CA VAL A 46 20.11 -8.40 3.64
C VAL A 46 19.65 -9.74 4.19
N THR A 47 18.85 -9.72 5.27
CA THR A 47 18.28 -10.93 5.88
C THR A 47 16.91 -11.20 5.27
N PRO A 48 16.72 -12.25 4.46
CA PRO A 48 15.41 -12.58 3.92
C PRO A 48 14.52 -13.24 4.98
N LEU A 49 13.27 -12.80 5.03
CA LEU A 49 12.26 -13.23 5.98
C LEU A 49 11.05 -13.82 5.25
N ARG A 50 10.47 -14.87 5.83
CA ARG A 50 9.17 -15.41 5.45
C ARG A 50 8.22 -15.20 6.61
N VAL A 51 7.12 -14.51 6.35
CA VAL A 51 6.03 -14.29 7.30
C VAL A 51 4.82 -15.07 6.82
N GLN A 52 4.35 -16.00 7.64
CA GLN A 52 3.12 -16.74 7.39
C GLN A 52 2.02 -16.18 8.28
N VAL A 53 0.93 -15.72 7.67
CA VAL A 53 -0.27 -15.24 8.35
C VAL A 53 -1.38 -16.26 8.13
N VAL A 54 -1.95 -16.79 9.19
CA VAL A 54 -3.04 -17.78 9.13
C VAL A 54 -4.31 -17.15 9.71
N ILE A 55 -5.32 -16.97 8.85
CA ILE A 55 -6.65 -16.53 9.26
C ILE A 55 -7.51 -17.76 9.44
N ALA A 56 -7.90 -18.06 10.68
CA ALA A 56 -8.72 -19.21 11.03
C ALA A 56 -10.06 -18.77 11.61
N ARG A 57 -11.14 -19.46 11.25
CA ARG A 57 -12.50 -19.24 11.76
C ARG A 57 -12.95 -20.43 12.57
N TYR A 58 -13.60 -20.13 13.69
CA TYR A 58 -14.07 -21.13 14.66
C TYR A 58 -15.54 -20.87 15.02
N GLN A 59 -16.30 -21.96 15.23
CA GLN A 59 -17.61 -21.94 15.88
C GLN A 59 -17.46 -22.66 17.22
N GLY A 60 -17.36 -21.88 18.29
CA GLY A 60 -16.91 -22.43 19.57
C GLY A 60 -15.50 -23.01 19.45
N GLU A 61 -15.35 -24.31 19.71
CA GLU A 61 -14.07 -25.02 19.59
C GLU A 61 -13.83 -25.61 18.18
N LYS A 62 -14.86 -25.71 17.36
CA LYS A 62 -14.77 -26.30 16.03
C LYS A 62 -14.15 -25.32 15.02
N LYS A 63 -13.03 -25.71 14.42
CA LYS A 63 -12.43 -24.95 13.32
C LYS A 63 -13.28 -25.13 12.06
N LEU A 64 -13.77 -24.02 11.50
CA LEU A 64 -14.57 -23.99 10.28
C LEU A 64 -13.69 -23.85 9.03
N SER A 65 -12.69 -22.96 9.10
CA SER A 65 -11.78 -22.69 8.00
C SER A 65 -10.40 -22.27 8.49
N SER A 66 -9.41 -22.42 7.62
CA SER A 66 -8.04 -21.98 7.86
C SER A 66 -7.42 -21.56 6.54
N MET A 67 -7.03 -20.31 6.42
CA MET A 67 -6.49 -19.71 5.21
C MET A 67 -5.08 -19.20 5.49
N PRO A 68 -4.04 -19.94 5.05
CA PRO A 68 -2.65 -19.51 5.18
C PRO A 68 -2.26 -18.58 4.04
N TYR A 69 -1.59 -17.49 4.38
CA TYR A 69 -0.97 -16.52 3.47
C TYR A 69 0.51 -16.45 3.77
N THR A 70 1.35 -16.40 2.74
CA THR A 70 2.80 -16.32 2.92
C THR A 70 3.33 -15.08 2.21
N LEU A 71 4.05 -14.24 2.96
CA LEU A 71 4.77 -13.08 2.48
C LEU A 71 6.26 -13.33 2.62
N THR A 72 7.04 -12.93 1.62
CA THR A 72 8.50 -12.95 1.68
C THR A 72 9.01 -11.52 1.51
N MET A 73 9.89 -11.10 2.39
CA MET A 73 10.46 -9.76 2.38
C MET A 73 11.85 -9.78 3.02
N ASN A 74 12.57 -8.67 2.90
CA ASN A 74 13.82 -8.50 3.62
C ASN A 74 13.58 -7.83 4.98
N ALA A 75 14.45 -8.05 5.94
CA ALA A 75 14.46 -7.31 7.19
C ALA A 75 14.50 -5.79 6.91
N GLY A 76 13.67 -5.02 7.58
CA GLY A 76 13.45 -3.60 7.30
C GLY A 76 12.57 -3.32 6.06
N GLY A 77 12.06 -4.36 5.39
CA GLY A 77 11.23 -4.26 4.21
C GLY A 77 9.73 -4.31 4.48
N HIS A 78 8.99 -4.28 3.38
CA HIS A 78 7.53 -4.32 3.36
C HIS A 78 7.06 -5.29 2.27
N ALA A 79 5.96 -5.99 2.55
CA ALA A 79 5.27 -6.83 1.58
C ALA A 79 3.76 -6.73 1.76
N ASN A 80 3.01 -6.99 0.71
CA ASN A 80 1.56 -7.01 0.76
C ASN A 80 0.97 -8.15 -0.09
N ILE A 81 -0.22 -8.58 0.28
CA ILE A 81 -1.07 -9.50 -0.49
C ILE A 81 -2.43 -8.83 -0.66
N ARG A 82 -2.96 -8.93 -1.87
CA ARG A 82 -4.32 -8.52 -2.22
C ARG A 82 -4.95 -9.67 -2.96
N MET A 83 -5.97 -10.28 -2.38
CA MET A 83 -6.72 -11.39 -2.99
C MET A 83 -8.20 -11.17 -2.79
N GLY A 84 -8.95 -11.03 -3.88
CA GLY A 84 -10.38 -10.76 -3.78
C GLY A 84 -11.11 -10.89 -5.10
N THR A 85 -12.41 -10.68 -5.03
CA THR A 85 -13.32 -10.63 -6.17
C THR A 85 -14.24 -9.42 -6.06
N LYS A 86 -14.84 -9.03 -7.16
CA LYS A 86 -15.84 -7.95 -7.22
C LYS A 86 -17.23 -8.56 -7.30
N ILE A 87 -18.10 -8.17 -6.37
CA ILE A 87 -19.49 -8.64 -6.32
C ILE A 87 -20.40 -7.51 -6.78
N PRO A 88 -21.26 -7.75 -7.79
CA PRO A 88 -22.23 -6.76 -8.24
C PRO A 88 -23.35 -6.58 -7.19
N ILE A 89 -23.68 -5.34 -6.87
CA ILE A 89 -24.78 -4.96 -6.01
C ILE A 89 -25.76 -4.14 -6.85
N MET A 90 -27.02 -4.54 -6.85
CA MET A 90 -28.07 -3.72 -7.46
C MET A 90 -28.40 -2.56 -6.53
N MET A 91 -28.17 -1.35 -6.98
CA MET A 91 -28.70 -0.18 -6.28
C MET A 91 -30.18 -0.05 -6.60
N LEU A 92 -31.03 -0.10 -5.58
CA LEU A 92 -32.45 0.26 -5.73
C LEU A 92 -32.46 1.73 -6.17
N ALA A 93 -32.88 1.97 -7.40
CA ALA A 93 -32.96 3.31 -7.95
C ALA A 93 -33.89 4.15 -7.07
N MET A 94 -33.41 5.31 -6.64
CA MET A 94 -34.26 6.30 -6.01
C MET A 94 -35.45 6.65 -6.93
N THR A 95 -36.59 6.65 -6.40
CA THR A 95 -38.00 7.00 -6.73
C THR A 95 -38.39 7.64 -8.06
N ASN A 96 -37.54 7.77 -9.06
CA ASN A 96 -37.87 8.39 -10.36
C ASN A 96 -37.40 7.59 -11.59
N VAL A 97 -37.12 6.28 -11.46
CA VAL A 97 -36.82 5.44 -12.62
C VAL A 97 -38.15 4.89 -13.16
N PRO A 98 -38.45 5.03 -14.46
CA PRO A 98 -39.62 4.41 -15.08
C PRO A 98 -39.65 2.90 -14.77
N LYS A 99 -40.84 2.36 -14.46
CA LYS A 99 -41.04 0.94 -14.10
C LYS A 99 -40.52 -0.05 -15.16
N ASP A 100 -40.31 0.44 -16.37
CA ASP A 100 -39.89 -0.35 -17.53
C ASP A 100 -38.37 -0.20 -17.86
N ALA A 101 -37.57 0.50 -17.02
CA ALA A 101 -36.15 0.60 -17.22
C ALA A 101 -35.49 -0.73 -16.81
N PRO A 102 -34.76 -1.41 -17.69
CA PRO A 102 -34.09 -2.66 -17.36
C PRO A 102 -32.92 -2.37 -16.40
N GLY A 103 -33.05 -2.79 -15.14
CA GLY A 103 -31.99 -2.83 -14.17
C GLY A 103 -31.55 -1.47 -13.62
N GLY A 104 -31.52 -1.33 -12.28
CA GLY A 104 -30.89 -0.18 -11.62
C GLY A 104 -29.39 -0.17 -11.85
N PRO A 105 -28.67 0.93 -11.52
CA PRO A 105 -27.23 1.01 -11.63
C PRO A 105 -26.56 -0.10 -10.78
N ILE A 106 -25.62 -0.81 -11.38
CA ILE A 106 -24.84 -1.86 -10.71
C ILE A 106 -23.61 -1.19 -10.09
N GLN A 107 -23.44 -1.37 -8.80
CA GLN A 107 -22.21 -1.05 -8.08
C GLN A 107 -21.44 -2.34 -7.79
N TYR A 108 -20.11 -2.29 -7.89
CA TYR A 108 -19.27 -3.41 -7.53
C TYR A 108 -18.64 -3.19 -6.15
N GLN A 109 -18.76 -4.19 -5.28
CA GLN A 109 -18.15 -4.24 -3.96
C GLN A 109 -16.95 -5.19 -4.00
N ASP A 110 -15.78 -4.73 -3.56
CA ASP A 110 -14.61 -5.59 -3.40
C ASP A 110 -14.76 -6.45 -2.14
N VAL A 111 -14.51 -7.75 -2.31
CA VAL A 111 -14.58 -8.75 -1.24
C VAL A 111 -13.35 -9.63 -1.32
N GLY A 112 -12.71 -9.87 -0.18
CA GLY A 112 -11.50 -10.69 -0.11
C GLY A 112 -10.59 -10.30 1.03
N THR A 113 -9.33 -10.70 0.94
CA THR A 113 -8.33 -10.52 1.98
C THR A 113 -7.20 -9.62 1.50
N ASN A 114 -6.92 -8.58 2.28
CA ASN A 114 -5.77 -7.70 2.12
C ASN A 114 -4.88 -7.82 3.35
N ILE A 115 -3.59 -8.05 3.13
CA ILE A 115 -2.59 -8.13 4.18
C ILE A 115 -1.44 -7.22 3.82
N ASP A 116 -1.10 -6.31 4.73
CA ASP A 116 0.10 -5.49 4.66
C ASP A 116 1.01 -5.87 5.83
N CYS A 117 2.29 -6.06 5.56
CA CYS A 117 3.28 -6.40 6.56
C CYS A 117 4.56 -5.59 6.33
N SER A 118 5.07 -4.99 7.39
CA SER A 118 6.40 -4.38 7.42
C SER A 118 7.21 -4.95 8.57
N THR A 119 8.52 -4.98 8.40
CA THR A 119 9.43 -5.55 9.41
C THR A 119 10.51 -4.54 9.77
N THR A 120 10.93 -4.57 11.03
CA THR A 120 12.12 -3.85 11.53
C THR A 120 12.91 -4.80 12.39
N GLU A 121 14.22 -4.89 12.17
CA GLU A 121 15.10 -5.67 13.03
C GLU A 121 15.28 -4.94 14.36
N VAL A 122 15.18 -5.70 15.45
CA VAL A 122 15.42 -5.24 16.82
C VAL A 122 16.54 -6.07 17.46
N GLU A 123 17.13 -5.56 18.52
CA GLU A 123 18.24 -6.22 19.20
C GLU A 123 17.94 -7.67 19.59
N GLY A 124 18.97 -8.51 19.56
CA GLY A 124 18.89 -9.91 19.94
C GLY A 124 18.31 -10.85 18.89
N GLY A 125 18.41 -10.50 17.59
CA GLY A 125 17.94 -11.35 16.48
C GLY A 125 16.42 -11.51 16.46
N ARG A 126 15.70 -10.48 16.92
CA ARG A 126 14.26 -10.38 16.90
C ARG A 126 13.80 -9.41 15.81
N TYR A 127 12.56 -9.54 15.40
CA TYR A 127 11.97 -8.71 14.37
C TYR A 127 10.64 -8.16 14.86
N ALA A 128 10.48 -6.85 14.82
CA ALA A 128 9.19 -6.20 15.01
C ALA A 128 8.43 -6.26 13.68
N LEU A 129 7.25 -6.87 13.70
CA LEU A 129 6.36 -6.99 12.56
C LEU A 129 5.14 -6.10 12.81
N THR A 130 4.93 -5.14 11.93
CA THR A 130 3.69 -4.37 11.89
C THR A 130 2.82 -4.95 10.80
N ILE A 131 1.67 -5.49 11.18
CA ILE A 131 0.76 -6.22 10.30
C ILE A 131 -0.61 -5.55 10.33
N SER A 132 -1.21 -5.42 9.14
CA SER A 132 -2.59 -5.03 8.96
C SER A 132 -3.30 -6.09 8.11
N VAL A 133 -4.45 -6.54 8.60
CA VAL A 133 -5.32 -7.51 7.92
C VAL A 133 -6.69 -6.88 7.72
N ASP A 134 -7.19 -6.92 6.49
CA ASP A 134 -8.56 -6.57 6.13
C ASP A 134 -9.15 -7.76 5.37
N ASP A 135 -10.08 -8.46 5.99
CA ASP A 135 -10.75 -9.65 5.43
C ASP A 135 -12.24 -9.39 5.33
N SER A 136 -12.77 -9.46 4.12
CA SER A 136 -14.19 -9.26 3.83
C SER A 136 -14.78 -10.46 3.08
N SER A 137 -16.03 -10.79 3.38
CA SER A 137 -16.75 -11.88 2.74
C SER A 137 -18.26 -11.60 2.71
N VAL A 138 -18.96 -12.32 1.86
CA VAL A 138 -20.43 -12.30 1.82
C VAL A 138 -20.97 -13.24 2.88
N TYR A 139 -22.00 -12.84 3.59
CA TYR A 139 -22.76 -13.76 4.43
C TYR A 139 -23.53 -14.75 3.56
N PRO A 140 -23.63 -16.03 3.97
CA PRO A 140 -24.56 -16.98 3.36
C PRO A 140 -26.00 -16.45 3.38
N ASP A 141 -26.77 -16.72 2.32
CA ASP A 141 -28.13 -16.18 2.15
C ASP A 141 -29.09 -16.50 3.30
N ASP A 142 -28.88 -17.62 4.00
CA ASP A 142 -29.68 -18.06 5.15
C ASP A 142 -29.43 -17.21 6.42
N GLN A 143 -28.31 -16.52 6.50
CA GLN A 143 -27.92 -15.68 7.63
C GLN A 143 -28.05 -14.19 7.35
N ALA A 144 -28.24 -13.84 6.09
CA ALA A 144 -28.26 -12.46 5.64
C ALA A 144 -29.61 -11.81 5.90
N GLY A 145 -30.20 -11.65 6.94
CA GLY A 145 -31.47 -10.93 7.28
C GLY A 145 -31.93 -9.80 6.32
N THR A 146 -31.56 -9.87 5.05
CA THR A 146 -31.67 -8.84 4.02
C THR A 146 -32.76 -9.15 3.00
N ALA A 147 -33.31 -8.07 2.41
CA ALA A 147 -34.26 -8.16 1.31
C ALA A 147 -33.67 -9.01 0.16
N LYS A 148 -34.47 -9.90 -0.38
CA LYS A 148 -34.12 -10.75 -1.53
C LYS A 148 -33.44 -9.93 -2.62
N GLY A 149 -32.17 -10.28 -2.91
CA GLY A 149 -31.43 -9.70 -4.04
C GLY A 149 -30.20 -8.85 -3.71
N ASN A 150 -29.98 -8.48 -2.43
CA ASN A 150 -28.75 -7.80 -2.02
C ASN A 150 -27.97 -8.62 -1.02
N PRO A 151 -26.68 -8.96 -1.30
CA PRO A 151 -25.85 -9.68 -0.37
C PRO A 151 -25.49 -8.82 0.85
N SER A 152 -25.46 -9.44 2.03
CA SER A 152 -24.85 -8.84 3.21
C SER A 152 -23.36 -9.11 3.25
N PHE A 153 -22.59 -8.12 3.68
CA PHE A 153 -21.14 -8.22 3.78
C PHE A 153 -20.71 -8.22 5.23
N ARG A 154 -19.74 -9.05 5.54
CA ARG A 154 -18.99 -8.95 6.78
C ARG A 154 -17.56 -8.52 6.49
N SER A 155 -16.98 -7.76 7.40
CA SER A 155 -15.57 -7.37 7.33
C SER A 155 -14.91 -7.56 8.69
N PHE A 156 -13.66 -7.99 8.65
CA PHE A 156 -12.79 -8.09 9.80
C PHE A 156 -11.55 -7.26 9.51
N ARG A 157 -11.22 -6.32 10.39
CA ARG A 157 -10.02 -5.49 10.28
C ARG A 157 -9.25 -5.53 11.57
N ALA A 158 -7.95 -5.77 11.47
CA ALA A 158 -7.05 -5.75 12.60
C ALA A 158 -5.68 -5.21 12.20
N GLY A 159 -5.07 -4.43 13.06
CA GLY A 159 -3.71 -3.92 12.91
C GLY A 159 -2.99 -3.93 14.24
N ASN A 160 -1.77 -4.45 14.27
CA ASN A 160 -0.94 -4.51 15.47
C ASN A 160 0.54 -4.63 15.10
N THR A 161 1.40 -4.38 16.10
CA THR A 161 2.83 -4.65 16.01
C THR A 161 3.20 -5.70 17.05
N MET A 162 3.93 -6.73 16.62
CA MET A 162 4.43 -7.80 17.48
C MET A 162 5.91 -8.05 17.24
N VAL A 163 6.61 -8.53 18.25
CA VAL A 163 8.05 -8.85 18.16
C VAL A 163 8.20 -10.37 18.22
N LEU A 164 8.77 -10.95 17.16
CA LEU A 164 8.98 -12.39 17.03
C LEU A 164 10.45 -12.73 16.80
N LYS A 165 10.86 -13.92 17.23
CA LYS A 165 12.13 -14.55 16.90
C LYS A 165 11.96 -15.46 15.68
N ASN A 166 13.07 -15.89 15.12
CA ASN A 166 13.07 -16.90 14.06
C ASN A 166 12.38 -18.19 14.53
N GLY A 167 11.39 -18.67 13.75
CA GLY A 167 10.59 -19.85 14.02
C GLY A 167 9.46 -19.65 15.05
N GLU A 168 9.29 -18.44 15.59
CA GLU A 168 8.25 -18.14 16.57
C GLU A 168 6.91 -17.86 15.91
N THR A 169 5.85 -18.37 16.54
CA THR A 169 4.45 -18.08 16.18
C THR A 169 3.79 -17.31 17.30
N GLY A 170 3.18 -16.20 16.98
CA GLY A 170 2.38 -15.41 17.91
C GLY A 170 0.93 -15.29 17.43
N GLN A 171 -0.01 -15.28 18.38
CA GLN A 171 -1.39 -14.93 18.07
C GLN A 171 -1.49 -13.41 17.93
N PHE A 172 -1.81 -12.97 16.72
CA PHE A 172 -1.90 -11.55 16.38
C PHE A 172 -3.17 -10.91 16.95
N THR A 173 -4.31 -11.57 16.75
CA THR A 173 -5.61 -11.09 17.21
C THR A 173 -6.66 -12.19 17.23
N SER A 174 -7.75 -11.94 17.95
CA SER A 174 -8.95 -12.78 17.96
C SER A 174 -10.16 -11.89 18.15
N ALA A 175 -11.21 -12.11 17.36
CA ALA A 175 -12.47 -11.38 17.48
C ALA A 175 -13.66 -12.29 17.17
N THR A 176 -14.78 -12.06 17.86
CA THR A 176 -16.01 -12.84 17.66
C THR A 176 -17.04 -11.97 16.94
N ASP A 177 -17.58 -12.50 15.86
CA ASP A 177 -18.69 -11.92 15.12
C ASP A 177 -19.98 -12.03 15.96
N LYS A 178 -20.62 -10.91 16.22
CA LYS A 178 -21.83 -10.85 17.05
C LYS A 178 -23.06 -11.46 16.38
N VAL A 179 -23.08 -11.57 15.06
CA VAL A 179 -24.24 -12.08 14.30
C VAL A 179 -24.18 -13.60 14.24
N THR A 180 -23.03 -14.17 13.89
CA THR A 180 -22.86 -15.62 13.68
C THR A 180 -22.31 -16.34 14.92
N GLY A 181 -21.69 -15.64 15.85
CA GLY A 181 -20.93 -16.23 16.94
C GLY A 181 -19.60 -16.86 16.51
N GLU A 182 -19.20 -16.69 15.23
CA GLU A 182 -17.90 -17.16 14.75
C GLU A 182 -16.77 -16.34 15.36
N THR A 183 -15.70 -17.01 15.74
CA THR A 183 -14.46 -16.36 16.19
C THR A 183 -13.42 -16.43 15.10
N VAL A 184 -12.91 -15.27 14.70
CA VAL A 184 -11.76 -15.14 13.79
C VAL A 184 -10.50 -15.04 14.65
N ARG A 185 -9.50 -15.90 14.36
CA ARG A 185 -8.15 -15.84 14.93
C ARG A 185 -7.14 -15.62 13.82
N VAL A 186 -6.15 -14.78 14.08
CA VAL A 186 -5.03 -14.56 13.17
C VAL A 186 -3.75 -14.91 13.91
N ASP A 187 -3.04 -15.90 13.40
CA ASP A 187 -1.75 -16.34 13.90
C ASP A 187 -0.66 -15.95 12.90
N VAL A 188 0.49 -15.52 13.40
CA VAL A 188 1.62 -15.07 12.59
C VAL A 188 2.87 -15.84 12.98
N THR A 189 3.53 -16.42 11.98
CA THR A 189 4.81 -17.14 12.15
C THR A 189 5.89 -16.43 11.35
N LEU A 190 7.02 -16.15 11.98
CA LEU A 190 8.21 -15.60 11.33
C LEU A 190 9.26 -16.67 11.12
N THR A 191 9.86 -16.72 9.93
CA THR A 191 10.98 -17.61 9.61
C THR A 191 12.06 -16.82 8.85
N VAL A 192 13.31 -16.90 9.33
CA VAL A 192 14.46 -16.39 8.59
C VAL A 192 14.84 -17.43 7.53
N VAL A 193 14.89 -16.99 6.28
CA VAL A 193 15.24 -17.83 5.13
C VAL A 193 16.77 -17.78 4.98
N LYS A 194 17.40 -18.95 4.94
CA LYS A 194 18.86 -19.08 4.75
C LYS A 194 19.17 -19.26 3.27
#